data_0d8501fb41861793ebfb5d7602f55622
#
_entry.id   0d8501fb41861793ebfb5d7602f55622
#
_cell.length_a   1.000
_cell.length_b   1.000
_cell.length_c   1.000
_cell.angle_alpha   90.00
_cell.angle_beta   90.00
_cell.angle_gamma   90.00
#
_symmetry.space_group_name_H-M   'P 1'
#
loop_
_entity.id
_entity.type
_entity.pdbx_description
1 polymer ?
#
loop_
_entity_poly.entity_id
_entity_poly.type
_entity_poly.pdbx_seq_one_letter_code
_entity_poly.pdbx_strand_id
1 'polypeptide(L)'
;VKGVYHFSYALNTDQARNEAAFCIAQVEKAGLGKDTVIFYDFEYDTVKQAKEKGVNLGKNECVAFTKAFCEYVTSHGYKAGIYSNIDYHKNMYTDELISQYIYWLADYTGDPDYPCMFHQYTSKGSVDGIAGNVDLDYFYGDTAQPESPKKSVDEVAQDVVNGKYGNGADRKAALEAAGYNYDEVQAKVNEILGVDTTPKKSVDEIAQEVINGAWGNGQDRKNRIEQAGYDYTAVQNKVNELCGTPKKSMDEIARAVIRGEYGNGTDRKNRITAEGYDYAAVQARVNALM
;
A
#
# COMPACT_ATOMS: atom_id res chain seq x y z
N VAL A 1 24.06 -22.68 -12.96
CA VAL A 1 23.80 -21.22 -12.81
C VAL A 1 25.00 -20.47 -13.38
N LYS A 2 24.74 -19.37 -14.10
CA LYS A 2 25.79 -18.47 -14.63
C LYS A 2 25.66 -17.15 -13.92
N GLY A 3 26.78 -16.61 -13.45
CA GLY A 3 26.82 -15.29 -12.85
C GLY A 3 28.10 -14.54 -13.28
N VAL A 4 28.01 -13.25 -13.25
CA VAL A 4 29.12 -12.32 -13.37
C VAL A 4 29.02 -11.30 -12.24
N TYR A 5 30.11 -10.71 -11.83
CA TYR A 5 30.09 -9.64 -10.84
C TYR A 5 30.79 -8.39 -11.39
N HIS A 6 30.41 -7.26 -10.85
CA HIS A 6 31.02 -5.97 -11.13
C HIS A 6 31.47 -5.31 -9.83
N PHE A 7 32.78 -5.20 -9.68
CA PHE A 7 33.37 -4.48 -8.54
C PHE A 7 33.19 -2.97 -8.76
N SER A 8 32.46 -2.32 -7.85
CA SER A 8 32.03 -0.94 -8.05
C SER A 8 33.05 0.08 -7.57
N TYR A 9 33.22 1.13 -8.37
CA TYR A 9 33.90 2.36 -8.01
C TYR A 9 33.01 3.60 -8.17
N ALA A 10 31.71 3.42 -8.20
CA ALA A 10 30.75 4.50 -8.33
C ALA A 10 30.82 5.49 -7.15
N LEU A 11 30.68 6.78 -7.47
CA LEU A 11 30.64 7.86 -6.50
C LEU A 11 29.24 8.49 -6.36
N ASN A 12 28.30 8.06 -7.19
CA ASN A 12 26.90 8.44 -7.18
C ASN A 12 26.03 7.42 -7.92
N THR A 13 24.72 7.56 -7.83
CA THR A 13 23.76 6.62 -8.45
C THR A 13 23.82 6.58 -9.98
N ASP A 14 24.18 7.66 -10.64
CA ASP A 14 24.29 7.67 -12.10
C ASP A 14 25.51 6.88 -12.56
N GLN A 15 26.63 6.95 -11.82
CA GLN A 15 27.77 6.10 -12.07
C GLN A 15 27.45 4.62 -11.83
N ALA A 16 26.71 4.28 -10.77
CA ALA A 16 26.28 2.91 -10.54
C ALA A 16 25.39 2.37 -11.69
N ARG A 17 24.50 3.20 -12.25
CA ARG A 17 23.74 2.83 -13.48
C ARG A 17 24.65 2.65 -14.71
N ASN A 18 25.65 3.50 -14.87
CA ASN A 18 26.61 3.37 -15.97
C ASN A 18 27.45 2.10 -15.84
N GLU A 19 27.84 1.73 -14.62
CA GLU A 19 28.50 0.45 -14.32
C GLU A 19 27.61 -0.74 -14.69
N ALA A 20 26.31 -0.68 -14.36
CA ALA A 20 25.34 -1.70 -14.75
C ALA A 20 25.23 -1.82 -16.28
N ALA A 21 25.12 -0.70 -16.99
CA ALA A 21 25.07 -0.66 -18.45
C ALA A 21 26.33 -1.26 -19.07
N PHE A 22 27.51 -0.91 -18.53
CA PHE A 22 28.78 -1.48 -18.96
C PHE A 22 28.81 -3.00 -18.76
N CYS A 23 28.39 -3.48 -17.58
CA CYS A 23 28.38 -4.90 -17.28
C CYS A 23 27.46 -5.68 -18.23
N ILE A 24 26.24 -5.17 -18.49
CA ILE A 24 25.31 -5.75 -19.45
C ILE A 24 25.95 -5.87 -20.84
N ALA A 25 26.59 -4.80 -21.31
CA ALA A 25 27.26 -4.83 -22.62
C ALA A 25 28.37 -5.89 -22.69
N GLN A 26 29.10 -6.15 -21.59
CA GLN A 26 30.11 -7.22 -21.56
C GLN A 26 29.45 -8.61 -21.54
N VAL A 27 28.34 -8.79 -20.80
CA VAL A 27 27.56 -10.02 -20.77
C VAL A 27 27.03 -10.37 -22.17
N GLU A 28 26.49 -9.39 -22.90
CA GLU A 28 26.01 -9.55 -24.27
C GLU A 28 27.14 -9.89 -25.24
N LYS A 29 28.26 -9.18 -25.12
CA LYS A 29 29.46 -9.45 -25.92
C LYS A 29 30.03 -10.85 -25.69
N ALA A 30 29.91 -11.36 -24.47
CA ALA A 30 30.32 -12.74 -24.12
C ALA A 30 29.29 -13.80 -24.58
N GLY A 31 28.17 -13.41 -25.17
CA GLY A 31 27.11 -14.33 -25.61
C GLY A 31 26.34 -14.98 -24.49
N LEU A 32 26.34 -14.37 -23.31
CA LEU A 32 25.60 -14.86 -22.14
C LEU A 32 24.14 -14.39 -22.22
N GLY A 33 23.19 -15.28 -21.88
CA GLY A 33 21.75 -15.02 -21.95
C GLY A 33 21.20 -14.27 -20.76
N LYS A 34 19.89 -13.95 -20.81
CA LYS A 34 19.16 -13.23 -19.75
C LYS A 34 19.01 -14.05 -18.45
N ASP A 35 19.36 -15.33 -18.47
CA ASP A 35 19.44 -16.20 -17.28
C ASP A 35 20.71 -15.94 -16.42
N THR A 36 21.64 -15.12 -16.94
CA THR A 36 22.85 -14.71 -16.21
C THR A 36 22.50 -13.78 -15.06
N VAL A 37 23.02 -14.07 -13.87
CA VAL A 37 22.94 -13.18 -12.71
C VAL A 37 24.08 -12.16 -12.79
N ILE A 38 23.78 -10.88 -12.63
CA ILE A 38 24.76 -9.79 -12.57
C ILE A 38 24.81 -9.26 -11.14
N PHE A 39 25.90 -9.54 -10.44
CA PHE A 39 26.11 -9.15 -9.05
C PHE A 39 26.78 -7.78 -8.95
N TYR A 40 26.24 -6.95 -8.07
CA TYR A 40 26.88 -5.71 -7.64
C TYR A 40 27.78 -6.00 -6.44
N ASP A 41 29.02 -5.63 -6.54
CA ASP A 41 30.06 -5.83 -5.56
C ASP A 41 30.57 -4.47 -5.03
N PHE A 42 30.15 -4.11 -3.83
CA PHE A 42 30.52 -2.87 -3.15
C PHE A 42 31.25 -3.20 -1.85
N GLU A 43 32.54 -2.87 -1.82
CA GLU A 43 33.44 -3.31 -0.76
C GLU A 43 34.34 -2.20 -0.21
N TYR A 44 35.27 -2.57 0.71
CA TYR A 44 36.20 -1.68 1.37
C TYR A 44 37.02 -0.81 0.41
N ASP A 45 37.49 -1.38 -0.70
CA ASP A 45 38.26 -0.64 -1.70
C ASP A 45 37.39 0.41 -2.42
N THR A 46 36.09 0.16 -2.61
CA THR A 46 35.15 1.16 -3.11
C THR A 46 35.14 2.39 -2.22
N VAL A 47 34.95 2.19 -0.90
CA VAL A 47 34.90 3.26 0.10
C VAL A 47 36.25 3.98 0.21
N LYS A 48 37.35 3.22 0.21
CA LYS A 48 38.71 3.76 0.26
C LYS A 48 39.03 4.66 -0.93
N GLN A 49 38.74 4.19 -2.14
CA GLN A 49 38.99 4.97 -3.37
C GLN A 49 38.09 6.21 -3.47
N ALA A 50 36.84 6.11 -3.03
CA ALA A 50 35.96 7.27 -2.96
C ALA A 50 36.53 8.34 -2.03
N LYS A 51 37.02 7.92 -0.85
CA LYS A 51 37.64 8.82 0.12
C LYS A 51 38.89 9.53 -0.42
N GLU A 52 39.73 8.82 -1.20
CA GLU A 52 40.89 9.41 -1.90
C GLU A 52 40.47 10.48 -2.92
N LYS A 53 39.27 10.38 -3.46
CA LYS A 53 38.64 11.36 -4.37
C LYS A 53 37.83 12.44 -3.62
N GLY A 54 37.89 12.47 -2.29
CA GLY A 54 37.19 13.44 -1.45
C GLY A 54 35.69 13.14 -1.25
N VAL A 55 35.22 11.92 -1.57
CA VAL A 55 33.84 11.48 -1.40
C VAL A 55 33.76 10.50 -0.24
N ASN A 56 32.88 10.78 0.73
CA ASN A 56 32.60 9.84 1.83
C ASN A 56 31.39 9.00 1.47
N LEU A 57 31.58 7.68 1.43
CA LEU A 57 30.51 6.71 1.21
C LEU A 57 30.20 5.97 2.53
N GLY A 58 28.94 5.89 2.86
CA GLY A 58 28.43 5.15 4.01
C GLY A 58 27.25 4.27 3.61
N LYS A 59 26.47 3.84 4.60
CA LYS A 59 25.32 2.95 4.42
C LYS A 59 24.31 3.48 3.40
N ASN A 60 23.97 4.76 3.48
CA ASN A 60 22.96 5.36 2.58
C ASN A 60 23.42 5.33 1.13
N GLU A 61 24.68 5.63 0.86
CA GLU A 61 25.26 5.61 -0.48
C GLU A 61 25.37 4.17 -1.00
N CYS A 62 25.83 3.24 -0.18
CA CYS A 62 25.88 1.82 -0.52
C CYS A 62 24.50 1.30 -0.94
N VAL A 63 23.47 1.53 -0.12
CA VAL A 63 22.08 1.14 -0.42
C VAL A 63 21.57 1.79 -1.70
N ALA A 64 21.79 3.10 -1.87
CA ALA A 64 21.31 3.84 -3.05
C ALA A 64 21.99 3.38 -4.35
N PHE A 65 23.30 3.13 -4.31
CA PHE A 65 24.06 2.71 -5.50
C PHE A 65 23.72 1.27 -5.88
N THR A 66 23.64 0.37 -4.90
CA THR A 66 23.23 -1.02 -5.12
C THR A 66 21.84 -1.09 -5.73
N LYS A 67 20.90 -0.32 -5.18
CA LYS A 67 19.54 -0.23 -5.72
C LYS A 67 19.55 0.27 -7.16
N ALA A 68 20.27 1.37 -7.45
CA ALA A 68 20.35 1.96 -8.78
C ALA A 68 20.94 0.99 -9.82
N PHE A 69 21.97 0.22 -9.44
CA PHE A 69 22.58 -0.82 -10.28
C PHE A 69 21.60 -1.97 -10.53
N CYS A 70 21.05 -2.55 -9.48
CA CYS A 70 20.16 -3.69 -9.58
C CYS A 70 18.85 -3.38 -10.32
N GLU A 71 18.24 -2.21 -10.10
CA GLU A 71 17.06 -1.76 -10.85
C GLU A 71 17.38 -1.58 -12.34
N TYR A 72 18.56 -1.07 -12.68
CA TYR A 72 18.98 -0.95 -14.07
C TYR A 72 19.14 -2.33 -14.73
N VAL A 73 19.80 -3.26 -14.05
CA VAL A 73 19.99 -4.65 -14.50
C VAL A 73 18.64 -5.34 -14.74
N THR A 74 17.73 -5.26 -13.78
CA THR A 74 16.41 -5.90 -13.87
C THR A 74 15.53 -5.27 -14.95
N SER A 75 15.58 -3.94 -15.12
CA SER A 75 14.82 -3.26 -16.18
C SER A 75 15.26 -3.65 -17.59
N HIS A 76 16.48 -4.19 -17.73
CA HIS A 76 17.00 -4.73 -18.98
C HIS A 76 16.80 -6.25 -19.14
N GLY A 77 16.00 -6.87 -18.22
CA GLY A 77 15.60 -8.26 -18.30
C GLY A 77 16.65 -9.26 -17.83
N TYR A 78 17.70 -8.83 -17.14
CA TYR A 78 18.67 -9.69 -16.47
C TYR A 78 18.28 -9.94 -15.01
N LYS A 79 18.86 -10.96 -14.41
CA LYS A 79 18.77 -11.19 -12.97
C LYS A 79 19.82 -10.36 -12.26
N ALA A 80 19.42 -9.58 -11.25
CA ALA A 80 20.35 -8.83 -10.42
C ALA A 80 20.68 -9.58 -9.15
N GLY A 81 21.90 -9.42 -8.65
CA GLY A 81 22.35 -9.96 -7.39
C GLY A 81 23.20 -8.94 -6.61
N ILE A 82 23.35 -9.20 -5.32
CA ILE A 82 24.19 -8.45 -4.40
C ILE A 82 25.24 -9.39 -3.84
N TYR A 83 26.51 -9.02 -3.97
CA TYR A 83 27.60 -9.63 -3.22
C TYR A 83 27.87 -8.81 -1.95
N SER A 84 28.14 -9.49 -0.85
CA SER A 84 28.52 -8.85 0.40
C SER A 84 29.32 -9.82 1.29
N ASN A 85 30.18 -9.27 2.15
CA ASN A 85 30.73 -9.96 3.30
C ASN A 85 29.89 -9.70 4.57
N ILE A 86 30.16 -10.43 5.66
CA ILE A 86 29.42 -10.33 6.93
C ILE A 86 29.44 -8.92 7.53
N ASP A 87 30.56 -8.19 7.43
CA ASP A 87 30.66 -6.83 7.98
C ASP A 87 29.75 -5.86 7.19
N TYR A 88 29.79 -5.94 5.85
CA TYR A 88 28.95 -5.10 4.98
C TYR A 88 27.48 -5.47 5.07
N HIS A 89 27.16 -6.76 5.24
CA HIS A 89 25.79 -7.19 5.53
C HIS A 89 25.24 -6.46 6.77
N LYS A 90 26.01 -6.47 7.87
CA LYS A 90 25.57 -5.87 9.15
C LYS A 90 25.54 -4.34 9.12
N ASN A 91 26.52 -3.72 8.47
CA ASN A 91 26.81 -2.28 8.66
C ASN A 91 26.47 -1.43 7.45
N MET A 92 26.45 -1.97 6.23
CA MET A 92 26.32 -1.20 4.99
C MET A 92 25.03 -1.52 4.21
N TYR A 93 24.46 -2.70 4.38
CA TYR A 93 23.22 -3.09 3.71
C TYR A 93 22.00 -3.05 4.66
N THR A 94 20.83 -3.26 4.10
CA THR A 94 19.58 -3.51 4.85
C THR A 94 18.99 -4.83 4.39
N ASP A 95 18.38 -5.56 5.32
CA ASP A 95 17.70 -6.84 4.99
C ASP A 95 16.63 -6.65 3.92
N GLU A 96 15.93 -5.49 3.96
CA GLU A 96 14.94 -5.12 2.94
C GLU A 96 15.55 -5.08 1.52
N LEU A 97 16.74 -4.50 1.35
CA LEU A 97 17.40 -4.44 0.05
C LEU A 97 17.93 -5.80 -0.38
N ILE A 98 18.60 -6.51 0.52
CA ILE A 98 19.18 -7.83 0.25
C ILE A 98 18.10 -8.81 -0.21
N SER A 99 16.94 -8.80 0.46
CA SER A 99 15.84 -9.72 0.17
C SER A 99 15.17 -9.52 -1.20
N GLN A 100 15.42 -8.39 -1.86
CA GLN A 100 14.86 -8.09 -3.19
C GLN A 100 15.67 -8.71 -4.34
N TYR A 101 16.91 -9.14 -4.08
CA TYR A 101 17.84 -9.58 -5.11
C TYR A 101 18.50 -10.92 -4.76
N ILE A 102 19.08 -11.59 -5.73
CA ILE A 102 19.86 -12.81 -5.50
C ILE A 102 21.06 -12.47 -4.61
N TYR A 103 21.20 -13.20 -3.50
CA TYR A 103 22.22 -12.88 -2.51
C TYR A 103 23.40 -13.84 -2.57
N TRP A 104 24.59 -13.27 -2.62
CA TRP A 104 25.88 -13.94 -2.56
C TRP A 104 26.66 -13.42 -1.36
N LEU A 105 26.82 -14.27 -0.34
CA LEU A 105 27.45 -13.92 0.93
C LEU A 105 28.84 -14.55 1.03
N ALA A 106 29.85 -13.74 1.34
CA ALA A 106 31.15 -14.22 1.79
C ALA A 106 31.14 -14.36 3.32
N ASP A 107 31.24 -15.59 3.77
CA ASP A 107 31.39 -15.96 5.17
C ASP A 107 32.35 -17.14 5.30
N TYR A 108 33.50 -16.90 5.91
CA TYR A 108 34.59 -17.87 6.01
C TYR A 108 34.59 -18.61 7.36
N THR A 109 33.53 -18.48 8.17
CA THR A 109 33.52 -18.98 9.55
C THR A 109 32.85 -20.36 9.70
N GLY A 110 32.24 -20.89 8.66
CA GLY A 110 31.52 -22.16 8.65
C GLY A 110 30.28 -22.12 7.75
N ASP A 111 29.14 -22.58 8.26
CA ASP A 111 27.85 -22.38 7.59
C ASP A 111 27.51 -20.88 7.59
N PRO A 112 26.83 -20.37 6.54
CA PRO A 112 26.61 -18.94 6.43
C PRO A 112 25.68 -18.42 7.54
N ASP A 113 26.10 -17.33 8.19
CA ASP A 113 25.34 -16.66 9.27
C ASP A 113 23.96 -16.14 8.79
N TYR A 114 23.81 -15.91 7.49
CA TYR A 114 22.58 -15.38 6.88
C TYR A 114 22.17 -16.20 5.67
N PRO A 115 20.86 -16.36 5.43
CA PRO A 115 20.37 -17.06 4.25
C PRO A 115 20.90 -16.41 2.96
N CYS A 116 21.47 -17.23 2.08
CA CYS A 116 22.03 -16.78 0.80
C CYS A 116 21.89 -17.88 -0.26
N MET A 117 21.84 -17.49 -1.53
CA MET A 117 21.80 -18.44 -2.64
C MET A 117 23.21 -18.93 -2.98
N PHE A 118 24.20 -18.07 -2.84
CA PHE A 118 25.61 -18.35 -3.05
C PHE A 118 26.38 -18.03 -1.77
N HIS A 119 27.20 -18.95 -1.32
CA HIS A 119 28.03 -18.80 -0.14
C HIS A 119 29.49 -18.96 -0.52
N GLN A 120 30.23 -17.84 -0.55
CA GLN A 120 31.68 -17.88 -0.68
C GLN A 120 32.29 -18.30 0.66
N TYR A 121 32.70 -19.56 0.75
CA TYR A 121 33.18 -20.15 2.00
C TYR A 121 34.70 -20.05 2.19
N THR A 122 35.45 -19.68 1.15
CA THR A 122 36.88 -19.42 1.22
C THR A 122 37.37 -18.56 0.06
N SER A 123 38.36 -17.72 0.33
CA SER A 123 39.18 -17.02 -0.66
C SER A 123 40.57 -17.62 -0.85
N LYS A 124 40.79 -18.82 -0.32
CA LYS A 124 42.07 -19.53 -0.36
C LYS A 124 41.96 -20.93 -0.95
N GLY A 125 40.94 -21.11 -1.81
CA GLY A 125 40.74 -22.37 -2.50
C GLY A 125 41.83 -22.68 -3.54
N SER A 126 41.86 -23.90 -4.01
CA SER A 126 42.73 -24.36 -5.08
C SER A 126 41.91 -25.13 -6.12
N VAL A 127 42.12 -24.84 -7.37
CA VAL A 127 41.52 -25.54 -8.50
C VAL A 127 42.62 -26.00 -9.45
N ASP A 128 42.59 -27.25 -9.87
CA ASP A 128 43.58 -27.81 -10.79
C ASP A 128 43.66 -27.00 -12.10
N GLY A 129 44.86 -26.63 -12.49
CA GLY A 129 45.11 -25.79 -13.69
C GLY A 129 45.06 -24.30 -13.44
N ILE A 130 44.73 -23.82 -12.25
CA ILE A 130 44.75 -22.40 -11.89
C ILE A 130 45.86 -22.18 -10.86
N ALA A 131 46.81 -21.28 -11.19
CA ALA A 131 47.86 -20.90 -10.26
C ALA A 131 47.37 -19.85 -9.24
N GLY A 132 47.61 -20.09 -7.97
CA GLY A 132 47.24 -19.18 -6.88
C GLY A 132 45.93 -19.57 -6.19
N ASN A 133 45.49 -18.71 -5.27
CA ASN A 133 44.24 -18.91 -4.56
C ASN A 133 43.04 -18.49 -5.46
N VAL A 134 41.94 -19.18 -5.28
CA VAL A 134 40.65 -18.87 -5.88
C VAL A 134 39.57 -18.84 -4.82
N ASP A 135 38.53 -18.05 -5.04
CA ASP A 135 37.33 -18.10 -4.25
C ASP A 135 36.56 -19.39 -4.58
N LEU A 136 36.02 -20.05 -3.57
CA LEU A 136 35.16 -21.21 -3.74
C LEU A 136 33.82 -20.97 -3.09
N ASP A 137 32.76 -21.39 -3.78
CA ASP A 137 31.38 -21.10 -3.42
C ASP A 137 30.52 -22.37 -3.36
N TYR A 138 29.59 -22.39 -2.44
CA TYR A 138 28.44 -23.28 -2.48
C TYR A 138 27.27 -22.58 -3.17
N PHE A 139 26.52 -23.34 -3.97
CA PHE A 139 25.24 -22.93 -4.53
C PHE A 139 24.13 -23.74 -3.89
N TYR A 140 23.26 -23.08 -3.13
CA TYR A 140 22.17 -23.73 -2.39
C TYR A 140 20.86 -23.81 -3.19
N GLY A 141 20.81 -23.24 -4.39
CA GLY A 141 19.60 -23.22 -5.23
C GLY A 141 18.61 -22.12 -4.84
N ASP A 142 17.52 -22.08 -5.58
CA ASP A 142 16.50 -21.03 -5.42
C ASP A 142 15.75 -21.10 -4.08
N THR A 143 15.85 -22.23 -3.38
CA THR A 143 15.18 -22.44 -2.07
C THR A 143 15.94 -21.85 -0.88
N ALA A 144 17.21 -21.47 -1.07
CA ALA A 144 18.06 -20.94 -0.01
C ALA A 144 18.01 -19.41 0.12
N GLN A 145 17.37 -18.72 -0.84
CA GLN A 145 17.14 -17.29 -0.69
C GLN A 145 16.01 -17.07 0.32
N PRO A 146 16.21 -16.24 1.36
CA PRO A 146 15.12 -15.90 2.24
C PRO A 146 13.99 -15.29 1.39
N GLU A 147 12.76 -15.77 1.61
CA GLU A 147 11.63 -14.96 1.19
C GLU A 147 11.86 -13.57 1.83
N SER A 148 11.79 -12.52 1.03
CA SER A 148 11.81 -11.15 1.55
C SER A 148 10.85 -11.11 2.74
N PRO A 149 11.27 -10.64 3.93
CA PRO A 149 10.33 -10.51 5.02
C PRO A 149 9.15 -9.72 4.50
N LYS A 150 8.01 -10.39 4.40
CA LYS A 150 6.80 -9.79 3.86
C LYS A 150 6.51 -8.56 4.73
N LYS A 151 6.51 -7.38 4.13
CA LYS A 151 6.20 -6.15 4.86
C LYS A 151 4.92 -6.33 5.65
N SER A 152 4.86 -5.79 6.83
CA SER A 152 3.61 -5.74 7.59
C SER A 152 2.56 -4.93 6.82
N VAL A 153 1.29 -5.19 7.11
CA VAL A 153 0.19 -4.42 6.51
C VAL A 153 0.35 -2.92 6.79
N ASP A 154 0.89 -2.55 7.94
CA ASP A 154 1.16 -1.16 8.33
C ASP A 154 2.22 -0.49 7.43
N GLU A 155 3.33 -1.18 7.15
CA GLU A 155 4.38 -0.68 6.26
C GLU A 155 3.90 -0.56 4.82
N VAL A 156 3.10 -1.53 4.35
CA VAL A 156 2.51 -1.49 3.01
C VAL A 156 1.47 -0.37 2.90
N ALA A 157 0.65 -0.16 3.93
CA ALA A 157 -0.30 0.94 3.98
C ALA A 157 0.41 2.31 3.92
N GLN A 158 1.54 2.45 4.61
CA GLN A 158 2.37 3.66 4.52
C GLN A 158 2.97 3.82 3.11
N ASP A 159 3.41 2.74 2.47
CA ASP A 159 3.88 2.76 1.09
C ASP A 159 2.77 3.16 0.09
N VAL A 160 1.53 2.71 0.34
CA VAL A 160 0.35 3.14 -0.44
C VAL A 160 0.10 4.63 -0.28
N VAL A 161 0.15 5.17 0.95
CA VAL A 161 0.02 6.61 1.23
C VAL A 161 1.11 7.41 0.52
N ASN A 162 2.32 6.87 0.45
CA ASN A 162 3.46 7.45 -0.26
C ASN A 162 3.39 7.26 -1.80
N GLY A 163 2.33 6.65 -2.34
CA GLY A 163 2.07 6.52 -3.78
C GLY A 163 2.76 5.36 -4.50
N LYS A 164 3.39 4.43 -3.79
CA LYS A 164 4.18 3.33 -4.41
C LYS A 164 3.33 2.30 -5.18
N TYR A 165 2.06 2.17 -4.87
CA TYR A 165 1.17 1.16 -5.45
C TYR A 165 0.15 1.72 -6.45
N GLY A 166 0.32 2.97 -6.89
CA GLY A 166 -0.63 3.60 -7.80
C GLY A 166 -2.00 3.89 -7.17
N ASN A 167 -3.07 3.94 -7.98
CA ASN A 167 -4.40 4.31 -7.54
C ASN A 167 -5.49 3.37 -8.08
N GLY A 168 -6.63 3.31 -7.40
CA GLY A 168 -7.83 2.59 -7.88
C GLY A 168 -7.57 1.10 -8.17
N ALA A 169 -7.96 0.65 -9.36
CA ALA A 169 -7.82 -0.75 -9.79
C ALA A 169 -6.37 -1.19 -9.89
N ASP A 170 -5.46 -0.31 -10.32
CA ASP A 170 -4.03 -0.61 -10.44
C ASP A 170 -3.42 -0.87 -9.06
N ARG A 171 -3.79 -0.10 -8.04
CA ARG A 171 -3.38 -0.34 -6.66
C ARG A 171 -3.84 -1.71 -6.17
N LYS A 172 -5.11 -2.05 -6.43
CA LYS A 172 -5.65 -3.35 -6.02
C LYS A 172 -4.86 -4.50 -6.65
N ALA A 173 -4.67 -4.44 -7.97
CA ALA A 173 -3.91 -5.46 -8.70
C ALA A 173 -2.46 -5.57 -8.22
N ALA A 174 -1.80 -4.45 -7.96
CA ALA A 174 -0.41 -4.43 -7.48
C ALA A 174 -0.27 -5.01 -6.06
N LEU A 175 -1.20 -4.72 -5.16
CA LEU A 175 -1.20 -5.27 -3.80
C LEU A 175 -1.50 -6.77 -3.79
N GLU A 176 -2.49 -7.23 -4.57
CA GLU A 176 -2.82 -8.64 -4.70
C GLU A 176 -1.68 -9.43 -5.35
N ALA A 177 -1.02 -8.88 -6.39
CA ALA A 177 0.16 -9.47 -7.01
C ALA A 177 1.34 -9.57 -6.03
N ALA A 178 1.48 -8.63 -5.09
CA ALA A 178 2.46 -8.68 -4.00
C ALA A 178 2.01 -9.58 -2.83
N GLY A 179 0.88 -10.27 -2.96
CA GLY A 179 0.36 -11.23 -1.99
C GLY A 179 -0.29 -10.60 -0.76
N TYR A 180 -0.73 -9.34 -0.81
CA TYR A 180 -1.46 -8.66 0.26
C TYR A 180 -2.97 -8.70 0.03
N ASN A 181 -3.72 -8.73 1.13
CA ASN A 181 -5.16 -8.51 1.07
C ASN A 181 -5.43 -7.02 0.89
N TYR A 182 -6.04 -6.66 -0.24
CA TYR A 182 -6.35 -5.27 -0.55
C TYR A 182 -7.20 -4.58 0.52
N ASP A 183 -8.22 -5.27 1.03
CA ASP A 183 -9.17 -4.68 1.98
C ASP A 183 -8.50 -4.39 3.33
N GLU A 184 -7.61 -5.27 3.79
CA GLU A 184 -6.82 -5.06 5.01
C GLU A 184 -5.86 -3.87 4.86
N VAL A 185 -5.12 -3.80 3.75
CA VAL A 185 -4.23 -2.66 3.48
C VAL A 185 -5.01 -1.37 3.35
N GLN A 186 -6.15 -1.38 2.63
CA GLN A 186 -6.96 -0.18 2.45
C GLN A 186 -7.59 0.31 3.76
N ALA A 187 -8.02 -0.62 4.63
CA ALA A 187 -8.50 -0.26 5.97
C ALA A 187 -7.42 0.48 6.77
N LYS A 188 -6.18 0.01 6.71
CA LYS A 188 -5.05 0.66 7.38
C LYS A 188 -4.65 2.00 6.73
N VAL A 189 -4.71 2.11 5.42
CA VAL A 189 -4.56 3.38 4.69
C VAL A 189 -5.60 4.40 5.17
N ASN A 190 -6.85 4.00 5.29
CA ASN A 190 -7.93 4.85 5.78
C ASN A 190 -7.70 5.31 7.23
N GLU A 191 -7.20 4.41 8.09
CA GLU A 191 -6.80 4.75 9.46
C GLU A 191 -5.69 5.81 9.48
N ILE A 192 -4.63 5.61 8.69
CA ILE A 192 -3.50 6.57 8.57
C ILE A 192 -3.98 7.94 8.08
N LEU A 193 -4.92 7.95 7.14
CA LEU A 193 -5.47 9.19 6.56
C LEU A 193 -6.60 9.81 7.40
N GLY A 194 -7.00 9.18 8.52
CA GLY A 194 -8.10 9.65 9.36
C GLY A 194 -9.47 9.59 8.68
N VAL A 195 -9.62 8.71 7.67
CA VAL A 195 -10.91 8.49 6.99
C VAL A 195 -11.78 7.62 7.87
N ASP A 196 -12.91 8.17 8.34
CA ASP A 196 -13.91 7.39 9.08
C ASP A 196 -14.56 6.35 8.14
N THR A 197 -14.21 5.09 8.34
CA THR A 197 -14.74 3.95 7.59
C THR A 197 -15.76 3.14 8.39
N THR A 198 -16.26 3.68 9.52
CA THR A 198 -17.34 3.01 10.24
C THR A 198 -18.52 2.78 9.29
N PRO A 199 -19.03 1.56 9.18
CA PRO A 199 -20.19 1.30 8.34
C PRO A 199 -21.32 2.24 8.75
N LYS A 200 -21.77 3.09 7.81
CA LYS A 200 -22.86 4.00 8.08
C LYS A 200 -24.08 3.16 8.46
N LYS A 201 -24.63 3.40 9.65
CA LYS A 201 -25.81 2.67 10.12
C LYS A 201 -26.93 2.74 9.10
N SER A 202 -27.71 1.70 8.98
CA SER A 202 -28.88 1.68 8.11
C SER A 202 -29.95 2.65 8.63
N VAL A 203 -30.86 3.04 7.77
CA VAL A 203 -32.03 3.86 8.17
C VAL A 203 -32.85 3.16 9.25
N ASP A 204 -32.91 1.83 9.20
CA ASP A 204 -33.65 1.01 10.19
C ASP A 204 -33.00 1.07 11.57
N GLU A 205 -31.67 0.98 11.63
CA GLU A 205 -30.90 1.11 12.88
C GLU A 205 -31.04 2.51 13.50
N ILE A 206 -30.93 3.56 12.68
CA ILE A 206 -31.14 4.95 13.13
C ILE A 206 -32.58 5.16 13.60
N ALA A 207 -33.57 4.61 12.89
CA ALA A 207 -34.96 4.71 13.30
C ALA A 207 -35.21 4.02 14.66
N GLN A 208 -34.59 2.86 14.89
CA GLN A 208 -34.69 2.18 16.21
C GLN A 208 -34.00 3.00 17.31
N GLU A 209 -32.88 3.62 17.06
CA GLU A 209 -32.22 4.53 18.00
C GLU A 209 -33.05 5.78 18.30
N VAL A 210 -33.75 6.30 17.28
CA VAL A 210 -34.72 7.41 17.49
C VAL A 210 -35.83 7.02 18.41
N ILE A 211 -36.41 5.81 18.25
CA ILE A 211 -37.45 5.26 19.11
C ILE A 211 -36.95 5.11 20.56
N ASN A 212 -35.68 4.69 20.70
CA ASN A 212 -35.02 4.52 22.01
C ASN A 212 -34.58 5.86 22.63
N GLY A 213 -34.81 7.01 21.96
CA GLY A 213 -34.55 8.36 22.47
C GLY A 213 -33.12 8.89 22.29
N ALA A 214 -32.24 8.16 21.60
CA ALA A 214 -30.85 8.51 21.47
C ALA A 214 -30.61 9.82 20.65
N TRP A 215 -31.55 10.23 19.82
CA TRP A 215 -31.42 11.34 18.88
C TRP A 215 -32.13 12.62 19.33
N GLY A 216 -32.68 12.69 20.56
CA GLY A 216 -33.42 13.85 21.04
C GLY A 216 -34.81 13.98 20.40
N ASN A 217 -35.39 15.20 20.41
CA ASN A 217 -36.75 15.44 19.94
C ASN A 217 -36.85 16.67 19.04
N GLY A 218 -37.90 16.69 18.20
CA GLY A 218 -38.26 17.84 17.39
C GLY A 218 -37.13 18.30 16.44
N GLN A 219 -36.85 19.62 16.41
CA GLN A 219 -35.84 20.19 15.54
C GLN A 219 -34.41 19.74 15.87
N ASP A 220 -34.11 19.49 17.14
CA ASP A 220 -32.80 18.99 17.57
C ASP A 220 -32.53 17.59 16.97
N ARG A 221 -33.51 16.69 17.01
CA ARG A 221 -33.43 15.39 16.34
C ARG A 221 -33.12 15.53 14.85
N LYS A 222 -33.88 16.40 14.17
CA LYS A 222 -33.69 16.62 12.74
C LYS A 222 -32.26 17.06 12.43
N ASN A 223 -31.78 18.08 13.15
CA ASN A 223 -30.42 18.60 12.94
C ASN A 223 -29.34 17.53 13.16
N ARG A 224 -29.46 16.73 14.22
CA ARG A 224 -28.48 15.67 14.52
C ARG A 224 -28.44 14.58 13.44
N ILE A 225 -29.62 14.15 12.97
CA ILE A 225 -29.74 13.13 11.91
C ILE A 225 -29.13 13.65 10.60
N GLU A 226 -29.44 14.91 10.23
CA GLU A 226 -28.89 15.53 9.01
C GLU A 226 -27.38 15.79 9.13
N GLN A 227 -26.87 16.22 10.29
CA GLN A 227 -25.43 16.38 10.55
C GLN A 227 -24.68 15.06 10.49
N ALA A 228 -25.32 13.96 10.92
CA ALA A 228 -24.75 12.61 10.76
C ALA A 228 -24.85 12.08 9.32
N GLY A 229 -25.35 12.90 8.38
CA GLY A 229 -25.43 12.61 6.95
C GLY A 229 -26.56 11.63 6.57
N TYR A 230 -27.62 11.53 7.36
CA TYR A 230 -28.82 10.73 7.05
C TYR A 230 -29.95 11.61 6.55
N ASP A 231 -30.80 11.03 5.70
CA ASP A 231 -32.05 11.68 5.30
C ASP A 231 -33.06 11.58 6.46
N TYR A 232 -33.34 12.73 7.08
CA TYR A 232 -34.30 12.82 8.17
C TYR A 232 -35.68 12.26 7.80
N THR A 233 -36.14 12.54 6.56
CA THR A 233 -37.45 12.10 6.09
C THR A 233 -37.54 10.58 5.99
N ALA A 234 -36.49 9.93 5.47
CA ALA A 234 -36.40 8.48 5.39
C ALA A 234 -36.40 7.85 6.80
N VAL A 235 -35.60 8.40 7.71
CA VAL A 235 -35.55 7.93 9.11
C VAL A 235 -36.89 8.11 9.80
N GLN A 236 -37.55 9.28 9.68
CA GLN A 236 -38.83 9.53 10.33
C GLN A 236 -39.94 8.65 9.76
N ASN A 237 -39.95 8.38 8.46
CA ASN A 237 -40.89 7.44 7.87
C ASN A 237 -40.72 6.04 8.46
N LYS A 238 -39.49 5.59 8.66
CA LYS A 238 -39.20 4.28 9.26
C LYS A 238 -39.58 4.24 10.74
N VAL A 239 -39.36 5.30 11.48
CA VAL A 239 -39.85 5.45 12.87
C VAL A 239 -41.36 5.30 12.92
N ASN A 240 -42.10 5.99 12.04
CA ASN A 240 -43.55 5.92 11.99
C ASN A 240 -44.06 4.52 11.63
N GLU A 241 -43.38 3.82 10.71
CA GLU A 241 -43.64 2.44 10.36
C GLU A 241 -43.47 1.51 11.59
N LEU A 242 -42.30 1.61 12.27
CA LEU A 242 -41.98 0.78 13.43
C LEU A 242 -42.87 1.06 14.66
N CYS A 243 -43.33 2.30 14.82
CA CYS A 243 -44.28 2.67 15.88
C CYS A 243 -45.75 2.31 15.56
N GLY A 244 -46.00 1.72 14.40
CA GLY A 244 -47.37 1.33 13.99
C GLY A 244 -48.29 2.50 13.67
N THR A 245 -47.74 3.70 13.40
CA THR A 245 -48.51 4.87 12.93
C THR A 245 -48.58 4.77 11.39
N PRO A 246 -49.71 4.38 10.80
CA PRO A 246 -49.82 4.33 9.35
C PRO A 246 -49.65 5.75 8.80
N LYS A 247 -48.77 5.88 7.77
CA LYS A 247 -48.62 7.16 7.04
C LYS A 247 -49.96 7.48 6.40
N LYS A 248 -50.52 8.66 6.74
CA LYS A 248 -51.75 9.12 6.14
C LYS A 248 -51.58 9.17 4.62
N SER A 249 -52.60 8.80 3.89
CA SER A 249 -52.60 8.95 2.44
C SER A 249 -52.60 10.42 2.04
N MET A 250 -52.19 10.74 0.82
CA MET A 250 -52.20 12.08 0.29
C MET A 250 -53.63 12.71 0.39
N ASP A 251 -54.65 11.92 0.20
CA ASP A 251 -56.04 12.34 0.32
C ASP A 251 -56.46 12.68 1.77
N GLU A 252 -56.00 11.88 2.69
CA GLU A 252 -56.26 12.12 4.12
C GLU A 252 -55.57 13.38 4.63
N ILE A 253 -54.32 13.64 4.24
CA ILE A 253 -53.60 14.89 4.53
C ILE A 253 -54.30 16.08 3.87
N ALA A 254 -54.64 15.97 2.59
CA ALA A 254 -55.29 17.06 1.85
C ALA A 254 -56.67 17.43 2.51
N ARG A 255 -57.46 16.43 2.90
CA ARG A 255 -58.70 16.63 3.61
C ARG A 255 -58.48 17.23 5.00
N ALA A 256 -57.46 16.83 5.73
CA ALA A 256 -57.08 17.43 7.02
C ALA A 256 -56.65 18.90 6.89
N VAL A 257 -55.91 19.23 5.80
CA VAL A 257 -55.57 20.60 5.45
C VAL A 257 -56.85 21.45 5.18
N ILE A 258 -57.81 20.90 4.41
CA ILE A 258 -59.09 21.54 4.14
C ILE A 258 -59.87 21.82 5.43
N ARG A 259 -59.85 20.89 6.39
CA ARG A 259 -60.44 21.07 7.70
C ARG A 259 -59.72 22.03 8.63
N GLY A 260 -58.54 22.56 8.19
CA GLY A 260 -57.76 23.54 8.95
C GLY A 260 -56.80 22.93 10.00
N GLU A 261 -56.64 21.60 10.07
CA GLU A 261 -55.85 20.90 11.08
C GLU A 261 -54.36 21.23 11.01
N TYR A 262 -53.85 21.67 9.85
CA TYR A 262 -52.49 22.05 9.61
C TYR A 262 -52.17 23.55 9.71
N GLY A 263 -53.18 24.37 10.14
CA GLY A 263 -53.02 25.83 10.19
C GLY A 263 -52.92 26.46 8.79
N ASN A 264 -52.30 27.67 8.71
CA ASN A 264 -52.22 28.43 7.47
C ASN A 264 -50.79 28.90 7.13
N GLY A 265 -50.54 29.25 5.87
CA GLY A 265 -49.29 29.83 5.40
C GLY A 265 -48.06 29.02 5.73
N THR A 266 -47.05 29.65 6.30
CA THR A 266 -45.77 29.02 6.63
C THR A 266 -45.89 27.91 7.70
N ASP A 267 -46.82 28.10 8.67
CA ASP A 267 -47.08 27.09 9.71
C ASP A 267 -47.61 25.79 9.09
N ARG A 268 -48.54 25.87 8.15
CA ARG A 268 -49.05 24.72 7.40
C ARG A 268 -47.90 24.02 6.66
N LYS A 269 -47.08 24.78 5.94
CA LYS A 269 -45.92 24.20 5.22
C LYS A 269 -45.00 23.45 6.15
N ASN A 270 -44.63 24.06 7.28
CA ASN A 270 -43.71 23.47 8.24
C ASN A 270 -44.27 22.18 8.84
N ARG A 271 -45.56 22.13 9.21
CA ARG A 271 -46.18 20.92 9.80
C ARG A 271 -46.28 19.79 8.81
N ILE A 272 -46.68 20.06 7.56
CA ILE A 272 -46.76 19.07 6.49
C ILE A 272 -45.38 18.48 6.20
N THR A 273 -44.36 19.36 6.10
CA THR A 273 -42.98 18.93 5.85
C THR A 273 -42.39 18.16 7.05
N ALA A 274 -42.72 18.56 8.27
CA ALA A 274 -42.29 17.88 9.49
C ALA A 274 -42.84 16.44 9.61
N GLU A 275 -44.05 16.19 9.05
CA GLU A 275 -44.63 14.83 8.97
C GLU A 275 -44.10 14.05 7.74
N GLY A 276 -43.10 14.60 6.99
CA GLY A 276 -42.45 13.91 5.88
C GLY A 276 -43.24 13.86 4.58
N TYR A 277 -44.13 14.85 4.34
CA TYR A 277 -44.85 15.01 3.09
C TYR A 277 -44.30 16.14 2.26
N ASP A 278 -44.35 15.99 0.94
CA ASP A 278 -44.07 17.10 0.01
C ASP A 278 -45.22 18.11 0.05
N TYR A 279 -44.90 19.34 0.49
CA TYR A 279 -45.90 20.38 0.63
C TYR A 279 -46.57 20.75 -0.71
N ALA A 280 -45.81 20.79 -1.82
CA ALA A 280 -46.35 21.14 -3.14
C ALA A 280 -47.33 20.08 -3.62
N ALA A 281 -47.01 18.80 -3.44
CA ALA A 281 -47.90 17.69 -3.79
C ALA A 281 -49.19 17.71 -2.94
N VAL A 282 -49.06 17.95 -1.62
CA VAL A 282 -50.23 18.10 -0.73
C VAL A 282 -51.11 19.28 -1.17
N GLN A 283 -50.50 20.42 -1.47
CA GLN A 283 -51.26 21.61 -1.89
C GLN A 283 -51.96 21.39 -3.26
N ALA A 284 -51.28 20.69 -4.19
CA ALA A 284 -51.92 20.32 -5.47
C ALA A 284 -53.14 19.40 -5.23
N ARG A 285 -53.04 18.45 -4.29
CA ARG A 285 -54.16 17.56 -3.94
C ARG A 285 -55.29 18.31 -3.22
N VAL A 286 -54.97 19.26 -2.33
CA VAL A 286 -55.94 20.16 -1.71
C VAL A 286 -56.74 20.91 -2.80
N ASN A 287 -56.04 21.51 -3.77
CA ASN A 287 -56.69 22.24 -4.85
C ASN A 287 -57.58 21.36 -5.73
N ALA A 288 -57.25 20.08 -5.88
CA ALA A 288 -58.04 19.10 -6.63
C ALA A 288 -59.27 18.58 -5.87
N LEU A 289 -59.33 18.74 -4.55
CA LEU A 289 -60.43 18.30 -3.71
C LEU A 289 -61.38 19.46 -3.31
N MET A 290 -61.01 20.69 -3.60
CA MET A 290 -61.84 21.89 -3.43
C MET A 290 -62.65 22.18 -4.70
#